data_9efb9b875ee6e74e375cc6783bbdd907
#
_entry.id   9efb9b875ee6e74e375cc6783bbdd907
#
_cell.length_a   1.000
_cell.length_b   1.000
_cell.length_c   1.000
_cell.angle_alpha   90.00
_cell.angle_beta   90.00
_cell.angle_gamma   90.00
#
_symmetry.space_group_name_H-M   'P 1'
#
loop_
_entity.id
_entity.type
_entity.pdbx_description
1 polymer ?
#
loop_
_entity_poly.entity_id
_entity_poly.type
_entity_poly.pdbx_seq_one_letter_code
_entity_poly.pdbx_strand_id
1 'polypeptide(L)'
;MRNVIVLIDSGYLGAASCIILSNWGAAWGTWKSGIGLCSMGVNHPGGIIKNLVAIIMAGVLGIYGLIVAIIISGGISKPAYDKNTYSEFTGWAHMAAGLCCGLCNLAAGGATGIAGEYGIKATGHRAELNHAKNNKNMMGNVSSEVGDEGDAARLYIGSVTILSFSGAIGLYGFILSLIITSSDAYECV
;
A
#
# COMPACT_ATOMS: atom_id res chain seq x y z
N MET A 1 0.33 -9.64 -39.00
CA MET A 1 0.89 -10.46 -37.93
C MET A 1 1.82 -9.68 -36.99
N ARG A 2 2.83 -8.94 -37.52
CA ARG A 2 3.79 -8.23 -36.63
C ARG A 2 3.17 -7.21 -35.72
N ASN A 3 2.15 -6.45 -36.14
CA ASN A 3 1.48 -5.45 -35.30
C ASN A 3 0.65 -6.08 -34.16
N VAL A 4 0.01 -7.22 -34.39
CA VAL A 4 -0.78 -7.92 -33.37
C VAL A 4 0.10 -8.47 -32.23
N ILE A 5 1.30 -8.95 -32.57
CA ILE A 5 2.27 -9.44 -31.57
C ILE A 5 2.73 -8.30 -30.67
N VAL A 6 3.08 -7.14 -31.25
CA VAL A 6 3.50 -5.94 -30.48
C VAL A 6 2.39 -5.44 -29.56
N LEU A 7 1.13 -5.55 -29.97
CA LEU A 7 -0.03 -5.15 -29.15
C LEU A 7 -0.28 -6.07 -27.96
N ILE A 8 -0.15 -7.37 -28.15
CA ILE A 8 -0.24 -8.36 -27.08
C ILE A 8 0.91 -8.15 -26.09
N ASP A 9 2.12 -7.90 -26.60
CA ASP A 9 3.29 -7.61 -25.76
C ASP A 9 3.09 -6.34 -24.94
N SER A 10 2.45 -5.28 -25.46
CA SER A 10 2.15 -4.06 -24.70
C SER A 10 1.19 -4.33 -23.54
N GLY A 11 0.18 -5.19 -23.71
CA GLY A 11 -0.75 -5.58 -22.64
C GLY A 11 -0.04 -6.36 -21.51
N TYR A 12 0.80 -7.32 -21.88
CA TYR A 12 1.60 -8.05 -20.89
C TYR A 12 2.63 -7.17 -20.17
N LEU A 13 3.21 -6.20 -20.88
CA LEU A 13 4.12 -5.21 -20.30
C LEU A 13 3.37 -4.36 -19.26
N GLY A 14 2.12 -3.97 -19.54
CA GLY A 14 1.24 -3.28 -18.60
C GLY A 14 1.00 -4.09 -17.32
N ALA A 15 0.63 -5.36 -17.46
CA ALA A 15 0.44 -6.26 -16.31
C ALA A 15 1.73 -6.46 -15.50
N ALA A 16 2.86 -6.66 -16.17
CA ALA A 16 4.16 -6.84 -15.52
C ALA A 16 4.60 -5.58 -14.77
N SER A 17 4.49 -4.40 -15.39
CA SER A 17 4.83 -3.13 -14.76
C SER A 17 3.95 -2.84 -13.54
N CYS A 18 2.67 -3.18 -13.59
CA CYS A 18 1.75 -3.07 -12.46
C CYS A 18 2.24 -3.88 -11.25
N ILE A 19 2.57 -5.16 -11.43
CA ILE A 19 3.06 -6.03 -10.35
C ILE A 19 4.38 -5.52 -9.80
N ILE A 20 5.34 -5.16 -10.66
CA ILE A 20 6.67 -4.74 -10.22
C ILE A 20 6.59 -3.46 -9.38
N LEU A 21 5.92 -2.43 -9.86
CA LEU A 21 5.82 -1.14 -9.18
C LEU A 21 5.01 -1.23 -7.88
N SER A 22 3.89 -1.97 -7.89
CA SER A 22 3.07 -2.19 -6.69
C SER A 22 3.84 -2.94 -5.60
N ASN A 23 4.51 -4.03 -5.95
CA ASN A 23 5.28 -4.80 -4.97
C ASN A 23 6.51 -4.03 -4.48
N TRP A 24 7.14 -3.23 -5.32
CA TRP A 24 8.22 -2.35 -4.89
C TRP A 24 7.74 -1.34 -3.84
N GLY A 25 6.59 -0.68 -4.08
CA GLY A 25 5.97 0.23 -3.11
C GLY A 25 5.63 -0.48 -1.80
N ALA A 26 4.99 -1.66 -1.87
CA ALA A 26 4.67 -2.47 -0.70
C ALA A 26 5.93 -2.89 0.08
N ALA A 27 6.98 -3.35 -0.61
CA ALA A 27 8.24 -3.74 0.01
C ALA A 27 8.95 -2.57 0.72
N TRP A 28 8.97 -1.41 0.09
CA TRP A 28 9.51 -0.19 0.71
C TRP A 28 8.73 0.19 1.96
N GLY A 29 7.38 0.18 1.87
CA GLY A 29 6.50 0.49 2.99
C GLY A 29 6.68 -0.46 4.17
N THR A 30 6.73 -1.77 3.90
CA THR A 30 6.95 -2.80 4.94
C THR A 30 8.34 -2.71 5.56
N TRP A 31 9.38 -2.44 4.76
CA TRP A 31 10.74 -2.26 5.26
C TRP A 31 10.84 -1.08 6.22
N LYS A 32 10.36 0.09 5.83
CA LYS A 32 10.42 1.31 6.65
C LYS A 32 9.61 1.19 7.94
N SER A 33 8.38 0.72 7.87
CA SER A 33 7.56 0.49 9.05
C SER A 33 8.11 -0.60 9.95
N GLY A 34 8.76 -1.64 9.38
CA GLY A 34 9.46 -2.68 10.11
C GLY A 34 10.62 -2.16 10.95
N ILE A 35 11.44 -1.23 10.42
CA ILE A 35 12.52 -0.58 11.19
C ILE A 35 11.92 0.15 12.41
N GLY A 36 10.82 0.91 12.21
CA GLY A 36 10.11 1.58 13.29
C GLY A 36 9.66 0.60 14.38
N LEU A 37 9.06 -0.53 13.95
CA LEU A 37 8.57 -1.55 14.86
C LEU A 37 9.68 -2.22 15.67
N CYS A 38 10.78 -2.58 15.02
CA CYS A 38 11.94 -3.18 15.71
C CYS A 38 12.55 -2.20 16.73
N SER A 39 12.69 -0.92 16.38
CA SER A 39 13.26 0.07 17.30
C SER A 39 12.38 0.30 18.54
N MET A 40 11.05 0.24 18.39
CA MET A 40 10.12 0.34 19.52
C MET A 40 10.08 -0.95 20.33
N GLY A 41 10.14 -2.11 19.65
CA GLY A 41 9.98 -3.43 20.26
C GLY A 41 11.05 -3.78 21.30
N VAL A 42 12.26 -3.23 21.15
CA VAL A 42 13.35 -3.41 22.10
C VAL A 42 12.98 -2.88 23.49
N ASN A 43 12.30 -1.74 23.53
CA ASN A 43 11.97 -1.06 24.79
C ASN A 43 10.57 -1.45 25.32
N HIS A 44 9.61 -1.73 24.42
CA HIS A 44 8.22 -2.00 24.77
C HIS A 44 7.62 -3.18 23.97
N PRO A 45 7.84 -4.43 24.39
CA PRO A 45 7.33 -5.61 23.67
C PRO A 45 5.80 -5.69 23.62
N GLY A 46 5.07 -5.13 24.59
CA GLY A 46 3.60 -5.13 24.62
C GLY A 46 2.94 -4.27 23.54
N GLY A 47 3.67 -3.30 22.96
CA GLY A 47 3.17 -2.43 21.90
C GLY A 47 3.33 -2.99 20.49
N ILE A 48 4.09 -4.06 20.28
CA ILE A 48 4.42 -4.62 18.97
C ILE A 48 3.15 -5.00 18.19
N ILE A 49 2.24 -5.73 18.84
CA ILE A 49 1.02 -6.23 18.19
C ILE A 49 0.13 -5.08 17.67
N LYS A 50 -0.02 -4.02 18.46
CA LYS A 50 -0.81 -2.85 18.05
C LYS A 50 -0.20 -2.14 16.85
N ASN A 51 1.11 -1.99 16.81
CA ASN A 51 1.82 -1.25 15.76
C ASN A 51 2.09 -2.09 14.49
N LEU A 52 1.81 -3.41 14.52
CA LEU A 52 1.90 -4.29 13.35
C LEU A 52 0.94 -3.88 12.21
N VAL A 53 -0.13 -3.15 12.55
CA VAL A 53 -1.11 -2.65 11.58
C VAL A 53 -0.45 -1.86 10.45
N ALA A 54 0.59 -1.08 10.72
CA ALA A 54 1.30 -0.31 9.70
C ALA A 54 1.95 -1.21 8.62
N ILE A 55 2.54 -2.33 9.02
CA ILE A 55 3.17 -3.30 8.12
C ILE A 55 2.10 -3.99 7.26
N ILE A 56 0.99 -4.40 7.88
CA ILE A 56 -0.13 -5.04 7.18
C ILE A 56 -0.71 -4.11 6.11
N MET A 57 -0.94 -2.83 6.45
CA MET A 57 -1.47 -1.85 5.52
C MET A 57 -0.54 -1.60 4.32
N ALA A 58 0.77 -1.59 4.54
CA ALA A 58 1.73 -1.51 3.45
C ALA A 58 1.69 -2.75 2.54
N GLY A 59 1.51 -3.94 3.11
CA GLY A 59 1.45 -5.20 2.36
C GLY A 59 0.22 -5.31 1.43
N VAL A 60 -0.91 -4.74 1.82
CA VAL A 60 -2.15 -4.75 1.01
C VAL A 60 -1.97 -4.08 -0.35
N LEU A 61 -1.09 -3.08 -0.46
CA LEU A 61 -0.82 -2.38 -1.73
C LEU A 61 -0.26 -3.32 -2.81
N GLY A 62 0.54 -4.31 -2.42
CA GLY A 62 1.03 -5.34 -3.34
C GLY A 62 -0.10 -6.22 -3.89
N ILE A 63 -1.12 -6.50 -3.06
CA ILE A 63 -2.29 -7.30 -3.48
C ILE A 63 -3.11 -6.55 -4.53
N TYR A 64 -3.26 -5.23 -4.43
CA TYR A 64 -3.96 -4.44 -5.45
C TYR A 64 -3.30 -4.55 -6.82
N GLY A 65 -1.97 -4.48 -6.88
CA GLY A 65 -1.23 -4.68 -8.13
C GLY A 65 -1.39 -6.08 -8.71
N LEU A 66 -1.40 -7.10 -7.86
CA LEU A 66 -1.60 -8.48 -8.29
C LEU A 66 -2.99 -8.69 -8.92
N ILE A 67 -4.06 -8.17 -8.29
CA ILE A 67 -5.43 -8.32 -8.79
C ILE A 67 -5.58 -7.66 -10.16
N VAL A 68 -5.08 -6.42 -10.32
CA VAL A 68 -5.14 -5.71 -11.60
C VAL A 68 -4.39 -6.47 -12.69
N ALA A 69 -3.21 -6.99 -12.38
CA ALA A 69 -2.42 -7.74 -13.36
C ALA A 69 -3.10 -9.04 -13.81
N ILE A 70 -3.81 -9.73 -12.90
CA ILE A 70 -4.60 -10.92 -13.25
C ILE A 70 -5.77 -10.54 -14.17
N ILE A 71 -6.46 -9.44 -13.90
CA ILE A 71 -7.58 -8.96 -14.72
C ILE A 71 -7.10 -8.57 -16.11
N ILE A 72 -6.02 -7.81 -16.22
CA ILE A 72 -5.41 -7.45 -17.51
C ILE A 72 -4.99 -8.70 -18.27
N SER A 73 -4.29 -9.63 -17.62
CA SER A 73 -3.85 -10.88 -18.26
C SER A 73 -5.02 -11.76 -18.73
N GLY A 74 -6.14 -11.75 -18.00
CA GLY A 74 -7.37 -12.46 -18.39
C GLY A 74 -8.10 -11.81 -19.56
N GLY A 75 -7.95 -10.49 -19.76
CA GLY A 75 -8.54 -9.75 -20.89
C GLY A 75 -7.77 -9.90 -22.21
N ILE A 76 -6.53 -10.40 -22.17
CA ILE A 76 -5.71 -10.59 -23.39
C ILE A 76 -6.15 -11.87 -24.11
N SER A 77 -6.89 -11.71 -25.21
CA SER A 77 -7.34 -12.83 -26.04
C SER A 77 -6.19 -13.37 -26.90
N LYS A 78 -6.11 -14.71 -27.02
CA LYS A 78 -5.17 -15.34 -27.93
C LYS A 78 -5.51 -14.94 -29.40
N PRO A 79 -4.50 -14.69 -30.24
CA PRO A 79 -4.74 -14.36 -31.64
C PRO A 79 -5.43 -15.55 -32.33
N ALA A 80 -6.70 -15.37 -32.68
CA ALA A 80 -7.44 -16.34 -33.50
C ALA A 80 -7.29 -15.93 -34.97
N TYR A 81 -7.07 -16.90 -35.86
CA TYR A 81 -6.73 -16.70 -37.28
C TYR A 81 -7.79 -15.92 -38.06
N ASP A 82 -9.02 -15.79 -37.54
CA ASP A 82 -10.18 -15.24 -38.30
C ASP A 82 -10.93 -14.09 -37.60
N LYS A 83 -10.56 -13.70 -36.39
CA LYS A 83 -11.14 -12.56 -35.67
C LYS A 83 -10.10 -11.89 -34.79
N ASN A 84 -9.51 -10.82 -35.30
CA ASN A 84 -8.66 -9.93 -34.49
C ASN A 84 -9.54 -9.11 -33.53
N THR A 85 -9.89 -9.67 -32.39
CA THR A 85 -10.73 -9.04 -31.37
C THR A 85 -9.93 -8.08 -30.47
N TYR A 86 -8.60 -8.09 -30.58
CA TYR A 86 -7.72 -7.24 -29.79
C TYR A 86 -7.29 -6.00 -30.60
N SER A 87 -7.88 -4.84 -30.27
CA SER A 87 -7.62 -3.59 -30.97
C SER A 87 -6.33 -2.92 -30.49
N GLU A 88 -5.76 -2.02 -31.30
CA GLU A 88 -4.61 -1.20 -30.88
C GLU A 88 -4.92 -0.35 -29.66
N PHE A 89 -6.12 0.15 -29.56
CA PHE A 89 -6.59 0.93 -28.42
C PHE A 89 -6.57 0.11 -27.11
N THR A 90 -7.05 -1.14 -27.14
CA THR A 90 -7.09 -2.04 -25.97
C THR A 90 -5.70 -2.35 -25.44
N GLY A 91 -4.70 -2.56 -26.30
CA GLY A 91 -3.32 -2.80 -25.89
C GLY A 91 -2.72 -1.62 -25.12
N TRP A 92 -2.91 -0.42 -25.63
CA TRP A 92 -2.44 0.81 -24.98
C TRP A 92 -3.23 1.12 -23.70
N ALA A 93 -4.54 0.86 -23.67
CA ALA A 93 -5.37 1.03 -22.48
C ALA A 93 -4.94 0.10 -21.34
N HIS A 94 -4.66 -1.17 -21.63
CA HIS A 94 -4.13 -2.12 -20.65
C HIS A 94 -2.75 -1.69 -20.12
N MET A 95 -1.88 -1.16 -20.95
CA MET A 95 -0.58 -0.63 -20.52
C MET A 95 -0.77 0.59 -19.61
N ALA A 96 -1.64 1.53 -19.99
CA ALA A 96 -1.94 2.71 -19.19
C ALA A 96 -2.57 2.34 -17.83
N ALA A 97 -3.51 1.40 -17.81
CA ALA A 97 -4.13 0.89 -16.59
C ALA A 97 -3.10 0.29 -15.63
N GLY A 98 -2.19 -0.54 -16.14
CA GLY A 98 -1.13 -1.15 -15.34
C GLY A 98 -0.16 -0.14 -14.75
N LEU A 99 0.28 0.85 -15.53
CA LEU A 99 1.15 1.92 -15.07
C LEU A 99 0.45 2.81 -14.03
N CYS A 100 -0.80 3.16 -14.25
CA CYS A 100 -1.58 3.98 -13.32
C CYS A 100 -1.68 3.32 -11.94
N CYS A 101 -2.10 2.05 -11.88
CA CYS A 101 -2.18 1.30 -10.63
C CYS A 101 -0.81 1.16 -9.96
N GLY A 102 0.22 0.79 -10.74
CA GLY A 102 1.58 0.57 -10.23
C GLY A 102 2.19 1.82 -9.60
N LEU A 103 2.10 2.98 -10.28
CA LEU A 103 2.63 4.25 -9.78
C LEU A 103 1.88 4.76 -8.54
N CYS A 104 0.54 4.64 -8.51
CA CYS A 104 -0.25 5.01 -7.33
C CYS A 104 0.13 4.15 -6.11
N ASN A 105 0.28 2.84 -6.29
CA ASN A 105 0.67 1.94 -5.22
C ASN A 105 2.12 2.16 -4.75
N LEU A 106 3.02 2.53 -5.67
CA LEU A 106 4.39 2.89 -5.30
C LEU A 106 4.41 4.16 -4.44
N ALA A 107 3.67 5.20 -4.81
CA ALA A 107 3.55 6.43 -4.03
C ALA A 107 2.91 6.19 -2.65
N ALA A 108 1.80 5.43 -2.62
CA ALA A 108 1.12 5.04 -1.39
C ALA A 108 2.03 4.22 -0.47
N GLY A 109 2.81 3.27 -1.02
CA GLY A 109 3.77 2.46 -0.26
C GLY A 109 4.87 3.30 0.39
N GLY A 110 5.42 4.29 -0.34
CA GLY A 110 6.38 5.24 0.22
C GLY A 110 5.79 6.06 1.37
N ALA A 111 4.59 6.60 1.19
CA ALA A 111 3.90 7.40 2.20
C ALA A 111 3.54 6.58 3.45
N THR A 112 2.99 5.36 3.27
CA THR A 112 2.68 4.44 4.40
C THR A 112 3.93 4.03 5.16
N GLY A 113 5.05 3.79 4.45
CA GLY A 113 6.33 3.43 5.07
C GLY A 113 6.88 4.53 5.98
N ILE A 114 6.91 5.77 5.49
CA ILE A 114 7.39 6.94 6.24
C ILE A 114 6.46 7.22 7.42
N ALA A 115 5.14 7.29 7.18
CA ALA A 115 4.17 7.53 8.23
C ALA A 115 4.19 6.43 9.30
N GLY A 116 4.36 5.17 8.89
CA GLY A 116 4.49 4.03 9.80
C GLY A 116 5.74 4.10 10.66
N GLU A 117 6.91 4.38 10.07
CA GLU A 117 8.17 4.49 10.81
C GLU A 117 8.10 5.55 11.91
N TYR A 118 7.71 6.78 11.55
CA TYR A 118 7.65 7.88 12.50
C TYR A 118 6.50 7.74 13.51
N GLY A 119 5.34 7.24 13.07
CA GLY A 119 4.19 6.98 13.95
C GLY A 119 4.51 5.96 15.04
N ILE A 120 5.17 4.86 14.68
CA ILE A 120 5.57 3.81 15.62
C ILE A 120 6.65 4.32 16.58
N LYS A 121 7.65 5.06 16.08
CA LYS A 121 8.68 5.66 16.95
C LYS A 121 8.09 6.66 17.94
N ALA A 122 7.15 7.50 17.50
CA ALA A 122 6.48 8.48 18.36
C ALA A 122 5.66 7.80 19.47
N THR A 123 4.91 6.75 19.14
CA THR A 123 4.15 5.98 20.15
C THR A 123 5.07 5.27 21.14
N GLY A 124 6.19 4.73 20.68
CA GLY A 124 7.21 4.10 21.52
C GLY A 124 7.84 5.08 22.51
N HIS A 125 8.27 6.24 22.03
CA HIS A 125 8.90 7.26 22.87
C HIS A 125 7.94 7.83 23.94
N ARG A 126 6.66 7.99 23.61
CA ARG A 126 5.64 8.37 24.59
C ARG A 126 5.42 7.31 25.64
N ALA A 127 5.41 6.03 25.27
CA ALA A 127 5.30 4.94 26.21
C ALA A 127 6.49 4.92 27.22
N GLU A 128 7.72 5.19 26.75
CA GLU A 128 8.89 5.32 27.63
C GLU A 128 8.76 6.47 28.62
N LEU A 129 8.32 7.64 28.15
CA LEU A 129 8.11 8.81 29.03
C LEU A 129 7.06 8.52 30.09
N ASN A 130 6.00 7.81 29.76
CA ASN A 130 4.95 7.43 30.68
C ASN A 130 5.46 6.44 31.75
N HIS A 131 6.27 5.46 31.38
CA HIS A 131 6.91 4.54 32.32
C HIS A 131 7.90 5.25 33.25
N ALA A 132 8.72 6.17 32.71
CA ALA A 132 9.67 6.95 33.50
C ALA A 132 8.96 7.89 34.49
N LYS A 133 7.83 8.47 34.12
CA LYS A 133 7.02 9.35 34.97
C LYS A 133 6.29 8.56 36.07
N ASN A 134 5.74 7.40 35.71
CA ASN A 134 5.09 6.52 36.69
C ASN A 134 6.09 6.01 37.75
N ASN A 135 7.32 5.69 37.36
CA ASN A 135 8.37 5.29 38.30
C ASN A 135 8.82 6.43 39.23
N LYS A 136 8.81 7.70 38.73
CA LYS A 136 9.04 8.89 39.57
C LYS A 136 7.88 9.16 40.53
N ASN A 137 6.65 8.90 40.13
CA ASN A 137 5.45 9.10 40.95
C ASN A 137 5.32 8.05 42.03
N MET A 138 5.83 6.81 41.82
CA MET A 138 5.95 5.80 42.89
C MET A 138 6.94 6.23 44.02
N MET A 139 7.90 7.10 43.66
CA MET A 139 8.88 7.62 44.65
C MET A 139 8.42 8.89 45.33
N GLY A 140 7.43 9.60 44.79
CA GLY A 140 6.81 10.82 45.31
C GLY A 140 5.31 10.73 45.18
N ASN A 141 4.62 10.53 46.28
CA ASN A 141 3.17 10.34 46.47
C ASN A 141 2.29 11.40 45.82
N VAL A 142 2.21 11.45 44.49
CA VAL A 142 1.36 12.36 43.69
C VAL A 142 0.58 11.59 42.64
N SER A 143 -0.71 11.42 42.96
CA SER A 143 -1.73 10.83 42.08
C SER A 143 -2.02 11.74 40.87
N SER A 144 -1.51 11.37 39.67
CA SER A 144 -1.98 11.91 38.39
C SER A 144 -2.05 10.79 37.32
N GLU A 145 -2.92 9.79 37.58
CA GLU A 145 -3.02 8.58 36.77
C GLU A 145 -3.92 8.69 35.53
N VAL A 146 -4.69 9.76 35.35
CA VAL A 146 -5.80 9.77 34.35
C VAL A 146 -5.44 10.43 33.00
N GLY A 147 -4.33 11.18 32.93
CA GLY A 147 -3.99 11.95 31.68
C GLY A 147 -3.07 11.25 30.69
N ASP A 148 -2.28 10.30 31.13
CA ASP A 148 -1.06 9.88 30.41
C ASP A 148 -1.25 8.66 29.49
N GLU A 149 -2.13 7.72 29.81
CA GLU A 149 -2.50 6.61 28.90
C GLU A 149 -3.36 7.11 27.71
N GLY A 150 -4.18 8.13 27.93
CA GLY A 150 -5.00 8.75 26.90
C GLY A 150 -4.19 9.40 25.78
N ASP A 151 -3.04 9.96 26.09
CA ASP A 151 -2.20 10.67 25.10
C ASP A 151 -1.44 9.69 24.17
N ALA A 152 -0.98 8.55 24.68
CA ALA A 152 -0.37 7.51 23.85
C ALA A 152 -1.40 6.87 22.91
N ALA A 153 -2.63 6.64 23.39
CA ALA A 153 -3.73 6.13 22.58
C ALA A 153 -4.14 7.13 21.48
N ARG A 154 -4.18 8.42 21.78
CA ARG A 154 -4.48 9.47 20.78
C ARG A 154 -3.42 9.53 19.68
N LEU A 155 -2.14 9.43 20.02
CA LEU A 155 -1.06 9.37 19.03
C LEU A 155 -1.16 8.13 18.14
N TYR A 156 -1.48 6.98 18.72
CA TYR A 156 -1.71 5.75 17.96
C TYR A 156 -2.88 5.89 16.99
N ILE A 157 -4.03 6.39 17.45
CA ILE A 157 -5.19 6.63 16.60
C ILE A 157 -4.86 7.61 15.47
N GLY A 158 -4.13 8.69 15.77
CA GLY A 158 -3.67 9.65 14.75
C GLY A 158 -2.77 9.00 13.70
N SER A 159 -1.82 8.17 14.11
CA SER A 159 -0.93 7.46 13.17
C SER A 159 -1.70 6.48 12.28
N VAL A 160 -2.62 5.70 12.84
CA VAL A 160 -3.47 4.77 12.07
C VAL A 160 -4.36 5.53 11.08
N THR A 161 -4.89 6.69 11.46
CA THR A 161 -5.68 7.53 10.56
C THR A 161 -4.85 7.99 9.35
N ILE A 162 -3.62 8.47 9.57
CA ILE A 162 -2.72 8.88 8.48
C ILE A 162 -2.39 7.69 7.56
N LEU A 163 -2.13 6.51 8.13
CA LEU A 163 -1.89 5.30 7.35
C LEU A 163 -3.11 4.94 6.48
N SER A 164 -4.32 5.06 7.00
CA SER A 164 -5.56 4.76 6.27
C SER A 164 -5.73 5.69 5.07
N PHE A 165 -5.49 7.00 5.23
CA PHE A 165 -5.53 7.95 4.11
C PHE A 165 -4.45 7.66 3.06
N SER A 166 -3.25 7.29 3.49
CA SER A 166 -2.19 6.89 2.56
C SER A 166 -2.56 5.64 1.77
N GLY A 167 -3.18 4.63 2.42
CA GLY A 167 -3.70 3.44 1.76
C GLY A 167 -4.80 3.74 0.73
N ALA A 168 -5.65 4.75 1.01
CA ALA A 168 -6.71 5.17 0.09
C ALA A 168 -6.18 5.68 -1.25
N ILE A 169 -4.98 6.29 -1.28
CA ILE A 169 -4.34 6.73 -2.54
C ILE A 169 -4.05 5.53 -3.44
N GLY A 170 -3.54 4.43 -2.88
CA GLY A 170 -3.34 3.18 -3.62
C GLY A 170 -4.65 2.59 -4.14
N LEU A 171 -5.71 2.64 -3.33
CA LEU A 171 -7.04 2.17 -3.71
C LEU A 171 -7.63 2.99 -4.87
N TYR A 172 -7.40 4.30 -4.93
CA TYR A 172 -7.84 5.12 -6.08
C TYR A 172 -7.16 4.69 -7.38
N GLY A 173 -5.86 4.41 -7.35
CA GLY A 173 -5.14 3.87 -8.52
C GLY A 173 -5.68 2.50 -8.95
N PHE A 174 -6.02 1.65 -7.99
CA PHE A 174 -6.65 0.36 -8.24
C PHE A 174 -8.01 0.50 -8.93
N ILE A 175 -8.91 1.33 -8.40
CA ILE A 175 -10.25 1.55 -8.97
C ILE A 175 -10.15 2.14 -10.38
N LEU A 176 -9.30 3.15 -10.57
CA LEU A 176 -9.12 3.79 -11.88
C LEU A 176 -8.62 2.80 -12.93
N SER A 177 -7.68 1.94 -12.57
CA SER A 177 -7.18 0.87 -13.43
C SER A 177 -8.27 -0.13 -13.82
N LEU A 178 -9.16 -0.49 -12.88
CA LEU A 178 -10.31 -1.36 -13.18
C LEU A 178 -11.28 -0.71 -14.14
N ILE A 179 -11.58 0.58 -13.99
CA ILE A 179 -12.45 1.33 -14.89
C ILE A 179 -11.87 1.35 -16.31
N ILE A 180 -10.57 1.64 -16.45
CA ILE A 180 -9.90 1.65 -17.78
C ILE A 180 -9.99 0.26 -18.42
N THR A 181 -9.68 -0.79 -17.67
CA THR A 181 -9.72 -2.18 -18.18
C THR A 181 -11.15 -2.63 -18.52
N SER A 182 -12.16 -2.17 -17.77
CA SER A 182 -13.56 -2.53 -18.06
C SER A 182 -14.18 -1.73 -19.20
N SER A 183 -13.62 -0.57 -19.55
CA SER A 183 -14.13 0.27 -20.66
C SER A 183 -13.68 -0.20 -22.03
N ASP A 184 -12.82 -1.21 -22.13
CA ASP A 184 -12.28 -1.76 -23.38
C ASP A 184 -13.31 -2.58 -24.20
N ALA A 185 -14.56 -2.62 -23.77
CA ALA A 185 -15.66 -3.28 -24.49
C ALA A 185 -16.17 -2.51 -25.73
N TYR A 186 -15.39 -1.61 -26.31
CA TYR A 186 -15.74 -1.01 -27.59
C TYR A 186 -15.42 -1.98 -28.73
N GLU A 187 -16.45 -2.65 -29.22
CA GLU A 187 -16.41 -3.36 -30.48
C GLU A 187 -16.09 -2.34 -31.60
N CYS A 188 -14.97 -2.52 -32.27
CA CYS A 188 -14.72 -1.83 -33.53
C CYS A 188 -15.73 -2.37 -34.55
N VAL A 189 -16.72 -1.56 -34.90
CA VAL A 189 -17.63 -1.79 -36.05
C VAL A 189 -16.88 -1.60 -37.35
#